data_1a27597c45cd7e4e2246ef34cbeff3b9
#
_entry.id   1a27597c45cd7e4e2246ef34cbeff3b9
#
_cell.length_a   1.000
_cell.length_b   1.000
_cell.length_c   1.000
_cell.angle_alpha   90.00
_cell.angle_beta   90.00
_cell.angle_gamma   90.00
#
_symmetry.space_group_name_H-M   'P 1'
#
loop_
_entity.id
_entity.type
_entity.pdbx_description
1 polymer ?
#
loop_
_entity_poly.entity_id
_entity_poly.type
_entity_poly.pdbx_seq_one_letter_code
_entity_poly.pdbx_strand_id
1 'polypeptide(L)'
;MSQRPHQHEHLAAYFCMEFALHEEFPIYSGGLGVLAGDAIKSAGDLKLPLVAVGLFWNEGYTTQRIDADGRPYDEYPPCPAEHTRDTGVRISVEVAGEEVRCRVLLVDKYGNAPLYLLDPEAPAQRWITRRLYGGGARDRVAQEILLGVGGVRALRALGLPVTVYHFNEGHAVFAGLELMREHMQSASAPLDFEAALEATRAVCVFTTHTPVPAGNETHPGELLLELGANLHLTAAELETLGGEPFGMTVAGLRLSRRANAVAALHGDTSRGMWKAVTGAAPITSITNGVHPGTWQDERIRGAMRGEDSMWDAHHALKRALVHEVWRRTGTRLDSGKLLIGFARRAAAYKRADLILRNSARIEQRLLSGDVQLLFSGKAHPKDDAGKEIVANLVAMARRYPGSVVFLENYDMSIGRLLTRGCDVWLNNPRRPLEASGTSGMKAAMNGVLNLSVLDGWWPEGCAHGVNGWQIGGGYEPEGQTPAEHEAQDQHDMQALYDVLDREVVPTFYADRARWIAMMRASVEMAEVRFSSHRMVQQYFTELYRMDAELRPTVSVDAPAPGMVVRGGAEGEETRAL
;
A
#
# COMPACT_ATOMS: atom_id res chain seq x y z
N MET A 1 31.64 18.69 -12.96
CA MET A 1 32.21 17.40 -12.56
C MET A 1 31.09 16.37 -12.61
N SER A 2 31.09 15.52 -13.63
CA SER A 2 30.08 14.48 -13.83
C SER A 2 30.27 13.43 -12.74
N GLN A 3 29.33 13.34 -11.78
CA GLN A 3 29.25 12.21 -10.88
C GLN A 3 28.90 10.98 -11.73
N ARG A 4 29.79 10.01 -11.79
CA ARG A 4 29.49 8.68 -12.33
C ARG A 4 28.30 8.12 -11.55
N PRO A 5 27.29 7.51 -12.19
CA PRO A 5 26.24 6.85 -11.48
C PRO A 5 26.89 5.76 -10.61
N HIS A 6 26.64 5.78 -9.30
CA HIS A 6 27.03 4.69 -8.41
C HIS A 6 26.38 3.42 -8.96
N GLN A 7 27.17 2.49 -9.47
CA GLN A 7 26.70 1.14 -9.76
C GLN A 7 26.23 0.58 -8.42
N HIS A 8 24.91 0.38 -8.28
CA HIS A 8 24.34 -0.29 -7.13
C HIS A 8 24.80 -1.75 -7.15
N GLU A 9 25.69 -2.12 -6.22
CA GLU A 9 26.28 -3.46 -6.14
C GLU A 9 25.28 -4.53 -5.65
N HIS A 10 24.06 -4.14 -5.27
CA HIS A 10 23.12 -4.98 -4.55
C HIS A 10 21.78 -5.12 -5.27
N LEU A 11 21.39 -6.35 -5.60
CA LEU A 11 20.02 -6.68 -6.02
C LEU A 11 19.13 -6.80 -4.78
N ALA A 12 18.09 -5.96 -4.69
CA ALA A 12 17.09 -6.03 -3.64
C ALA A 12 15.85 -6.84 -4.08
N ALA A 13 15.35 -7.71 -3.21
CA ALA A 13 14.07 -8.40 -3.37
C ALA A 13 13.03 -7.79 -2.44
N TYR A 14 11.98 -7.21 -3.01
CA TYR A 14 10.89 -6.52 -2.31
C TYR A 14 9.69 -7.44 -2.19
N PHE A 15 9.38 -7.91 -0.99
CA PHE A 15 8.29 -8.83 -0.70
C PHE A 15 7.05 -8.07 -0.24
N CYS A 16 5.91 -8.29 -0.90
CA CYS A 16 4.64 -7.71 -0.48
C CYS A 16 3.47 -8.64 -0.85
N MET A 17 2.44 -8.66 -0.02
CA MET A 17 1.23 -9.45 -0.21
C MET A 17 0.39 -8.96 -1.42
N GLU A 18 0.51 -7.69 -1.80
CA GLU A 18 -0.33 -7.04 -2.79
C GLU A 18 0.43 -5.99 -3.63
N PHE A 19 0.07 -5.87 -4.93
CA PHE A 19 0.66 -4.90 -5.85
C PHE A 19 -0.39 -4.30 -6.77
N ALA A 20 -0.57 -2.97 -6.75
CA ALA A 20 -1.47 -2.25 -7.66
C ALA A 20 -0.70 -1.77 -8.89
N LEU A 21 -0.80 -2.49 -9.98
CA LEU A 21 -0.11 -2.17 -11.25
C LEU A 21 -1.07 -1.63 -12.32
N HIS A 22 -2.26 -2.21 -12.40
CA HIS A 22 -3.27 -1.87 -13.41
C HIS A 22 -4.68 -2.10 -12.84
N GLU A 23 -5.68 -1.34 -13.30
CA GLU A 23 -7.07 -1.45 -12.84
C GLU A 23 -7.71 -2.81 -13.15
N GLU A 24 -7.33 -3.44 -14.27
CA GLU A 24 -7.83 -4.74 -14.68
C GLU A 24 -7.06 -5.91 -14.05
N PHE A 25 -6.07 -5.62 -13.21
CA PHE A 25 -5.28 -6.62 -12.49
C PHE A 25 -5.41 -6.43 -10.97
N PRO A 26 -6.53 -6.89 -10.38
CA PRO A 26 -6.92 -6.55 -9.00
C PRO A 26 -6.21 -7.38 -7.94
N ILE A 27 -4.89 -7.53 -8.01
CA ILE A 27 -4.05 -8.21 -6.99
C ILE A 27 -3.65 -7.24 -5.86
N TYR A 28 -4.50 -6.30 -5.54
CA TYR A 28 -4.34 -5.32 -4.47
C TYR A 28 -5.68 -5.00 -3.80
N SER A 29 -5.63 -4.57 -2.53
CA SER A 29 -6.82 -4.17 -1.77
C SER A 29 -6.87 -2.67 -1.52
N GLY A 30 -5.74 -2.07 -1.16
CA GLY A 30 -5.70 -0.69 -0.68
C GLY A 30 -4.36 -0.01 -0.77
N GLY A 31 -4.06 0.83 0.23
CA GLY A 31 -2.88 1.70 0.23
C GLY A 31 -1.54 0.97 0.17
N LEU A 32 -1.44 -0.20 0.82
CA LEU A 32 -0.22 -1.00 0.83
C LEU A 32 0.14 -1.48 -0.59
N GLY A 33 -0.82 -2.07 -1.29
CA GLY A 33 -0.60 -2.55 -2.66
C GLY A 33 -0.36 -1.42 -3.65
N VAL A 34 -1.03 -0.27 -3.47
CA VAL A 34 -0.77 0.91 -4.29
C VAL A 34 0.65 1.42 -4.09
N LEU A 35 1.12 1.50 -2.84
CA LEU A 35 2.51 1.88 -2.53
C LEU A 35 3.51 0.89 -3.12
N ALA A 36 3.26 -0.41 -2.98
CA ALA A 36 4.14 -1.45 -3.54
C ALA A 36 4.21 -1.37 -5.07
N GLY A 37 3.07 -1.16 -5.74
CA GLY A 37 3.02 -0.93 -7.17
C GLY A 37 3.77 0.33 -7.61
N ASP A 38 3.57 1.44 -6.89
CA ASP A 38 4.26 2.71 -7.13
C ASP A 38 5.79 2.58 -6.92
N ALA A 39 6.22 1.83 -5.89
CA ALA A 39 7.63 1.57 -5.60
C ALA A 39 8.31 0.80 -6.73
N ILE A 40 7.71 -0.31 -7.20
CA ILE A 40 8.34 -1.12 -8.25
C ILE A 40 8.26 -0.47 -9.64
N LYS A 41 7.26 0.39 -9.92
CA LYS A 41 7.24 1.23 -11.12
C LYS A 41 8.35 2.26 -11.08
N SER A 42 8.53 2.93 -9.95
CA SER A 42 9.65 3.88 -9.78
C SER A 42 11.01 3.23 -9.88
N ALA A 43 11.17 1.99 -9.36
CA ALA A 43 12.40 1.23 -9.55
C ALA A 43 12.65 0.90 -11.04
N GLY A 44 11.59 0.60 -11.80
CA GLY A 44 11.67 0.41 -13.25
C GLY A 44 12.10 1.67 -13.99
N ASP A 45 11.44 2.81 -13.73
CA ASP A 45 11.77 4.10 -14.32
C ASP A 45 13.22 4.51 -14.08
N LEU A 46 13.70 4.30 -12.85
CA LEU A 46 15.04 4.64 -12.40
C LEU A 46 16.08 3.56 -12.73
N LYS A 47 15.66 2.42 -13.29
CA LYS A 47 16.49 1.25 -13.60
C LYS A 47 17.31 0.78 -12.39
N LEU A 48 16.68 0.78 -11.21
CA LEU A 48 17.31 0.31 -9.99
C LEU A 48 17.29 -1.22 -9.93
N PRO A 49 18.32 -1.86 -9.36
CA PRO A 49 18.43 -3.32 -9.23
C PRO A 49 17.47 -3.84 -8.16
N LEU A 50 16.20 -3.94 -8.51
CA LEU A 50 15.12 -4.41 -7.67
C LEU A 50 14.29 -5.45 -8.40
N VAL A 51 13.92 -6.51 -7.70
CA VAL A 51 12.88 -7.46 -8.08
C VAL A 51 11.84 -7.51 -6.99
N ALA A 52 10.61 -7.87 -7.33
CA ALA A 52 9.54 -8.00 -6.36
C ALA A 52 8.99 -9.41 -6.31
N VAL A 53 8.45 -9.80 -5.16
CA VAL A 53 7.84 -11.11 -4.91
C VAL A 53 6.46 -10.91 -4.29
N GLY A 54 5.47 -11.63 -4.83
CA GLY A 54 4.09 -11.61 -4.36
C GLY A 54 3.36 -12.91 -4.65
N LEU A 55 2.03 -12.88 -4.50
CA LEU A 55 1.15 -14.01 -4.79
C LEU A 55 0.19 -13.68 -5.92
N PHE A 56 -0.14 -14.68 -6.73
CA PHE A 56 -1.19 -14.55 -7.75
C PHE A 56 -2.55 -14.85 -7.10
N TRP A 57 -3.37 -13.82 -6.96
CA TRP A 57 -4.68 -13.93 -6.35
C TRP A 57 -5.74 -14.31 -7.39
N ASN A 58 -6.24 -15.54 -7.35
CA ASN A 58 -7.13 -16.09 -8.37
C ASN A 58 -8.46 -15.34 -8.51
N GLU A 59 -9.01 -14.82 -7.40
CA GLU A 59 -10.22 -13.99 -7.36
C GLU A 59 -9.91 -12.54 -6.91
N GLY A 60 -8.62 -12.16 -6.84
CA GLY A 60 -8.17 -10.82 -6.49
C GLY A 60 -8.66 -10.35 -5.10
N TYR A 61 -9.09 -9.08 -5.05
CA TYR A 61 -9.79 -8.48 -3.92
C TYR A 61 -11.26 -8.21 -4.30
N THR A 62 -12.09 -7.83 -3.32
CA THR A 62 -13.53 -7.62 -3.57
C THR A 62 -13.83 -6.56 -4.62
N THR A 63 -14.77 -6.84 -5.53
CA THR A 63 -15.56 -5.88 -6.27
C THR A 63 -16.78 -5.56 -5.42
N GLN A 64 -16.81 -4.38 -4.79
CA GLN A 64 -17.89 -4.03 -3.87
C GLN A 64 -18.95 -3.20 -4.57
N ARG A 65 -20.17 -3.71 -4.60
CA ARG A 65 -21.36 -3.11 -5.22
C ARG A 65 -22.33 -2.63 -4.16
N ILE A 66 -23.26 -1.78 -4.56
CA ILE A 66 -24.34 -1.28 -3.72
C ILE A 66 -25.66 -1.89 -4.18
N ASP A 67 -26.40 -2.50 -3.27
CA ASP A 67 -27.72 -3.05 -3.54
C ASP A 67 -28.83 -1.98 -3.59
N ALA A 68 -30.05 -2.43 -3.86
CA ALA A 68 -31.23 -1.53 -3.95
C ALA A 68 -31.51 -0.79 -2.62
N ASP A 69 -31.18 -1.40 -1.49
CA ASP A 69 -31.37 -0.83 -0.16
C ASP A 69 -30.24 0.13 0.22
N GLY A 70 -29.18 0.21 -0.58
CA GLY A 70 -28.03 1.09 -0.36
C GLY A 70 -26.92 0.44 0.46
N ARG A 71 -26.93 -0.89 0.60
CA ARG A 71 -25.96 -1.63 1.36
C ARG A 71 -24.87 -2.21 0.46
N PRO A 72 -23.58 -2.17 0.89
CA PRO A 72 -22.50 -2.79 0.13
C PRO A 72 -22.53 -4.32 0.24
N TYR A 73 -22.32 -4.97 -0.90
CA TYR A 73 -22.10 -6.42 -1.00
C TYR A 73 -20.87 -6.71 -1.86
N ASP A 74 -20.33 -7.92 -1.72
CA ASP A 74 -19.02 -8.29 -2.25
C ASP A 74 -19.15 -9.32 -3.37
N GLU A 75 -18.53 -9.05 -4.53
CA GLU A 75 -18.36 -9.96 -5.65
C GLU A 75 -16.87 -10.27 -5.84
N TYR A 76 -16.57 -11.45 -6.39
CA TYR A 76 -15.19 -11.91 -6.57
C TYR A 76 -15.01 -12.49 -8.00
N PRO A 77 -14.87 -11.62 -9.00
CA PRO A 77 -14.60 -12.08 -10.36
C PRO A 77 -13.20 -12.71 -10.44
N PRO A 78 -12.99 -13.70 -11.34
CA PRO A 78 -11.66 -14.25 -11.58
C PRO A 78 -10.66 -13.17 -11.98
N CYS A 79 -9.45 -13.24 -11.44
CA CYS A 79 -8.35 -12.35 -11.82
C CYS A 79 -7.79 -12.77 -13.19
N PRO A 80 -7.67 -11.86 -14.17
CA PRO A 80 -7.19 -12.22 -15.50
C PRO A 80 -5.72 -12.67 -15.48
N ALA A 81 -5.44 -13.87 -16.00
CA ALA A 81 -4.08 -14.43 -16.05
C ALA A 81 -3.21 -13.78 -17.15
N GLU A 82 -3.80 -13.10 -18.14
CA GLU A 82 -3.12 -12.46 -19.26
C GLU A 82 -2.15 -11.33 -18.85
N HIS A 83 -2.27 -10.87 -17.61
CA HIS A 83 -1.34 -9.91 -17.01
C HIS A 83 0.01 -10.55 -16.62
N THR A 84 0.11 -11.87 -16.67
CA THR A 84 1.28 -12.63 -16.24
C THR A 84 1.87 -13.48 -17.37
N ARG A 85 3.16 -13.86 -17.21
CA ARG A 85 3.85 -14.81 -18.07
C ARG A 85 4.48 -15.90 -17.22
N ASP A 86 4.25 -17.17 -17.55
CA ASP A 86 4.90 -18.28 -16.87
C ASP A 86 6.41 -18.29 -17.17
N THR A 87 7.24 -18.29 -16.14
CA THR A 87 8.70 -18.34 -16.28
C THR A 87 9.22 -19.73 -16.64
N GLY A 88 8.40 -20.77 -16.50
CA GLY A 88 8.80 -22.17 -16.56
C GLY A 88 9.41 -22.70 -15.26
N VAL A 89 9.74 -21.82 -14.31
CA VAL A 89 10.27 -22.22 -12.99
C VAL A 89 9.16 -22.74 -12.09
N ARG A 90 9.48 -23.81 -11.34
CA ARG A 90 8.61 -24.41 -10.33
C ARG A 90 9.34 -24.51 -9.02
N ILE A 91 8.61 -24.23 -7.94
CA ILE A 91 9.10 -24.41 -6.56
C ILE A 91 8.07 -25.20 -5.76
N SER A 92 8.50 -25.77 -4.65
CA SER A 92 7.62 -26.41 -3.68
C SER A 92 7.82 -25.81 -2.30
N VAL A 93 6.73 -25.68 -1.55
CA VAL A 93 6.72 -25.42 -0.11
C VAL A 93 5.89 -26.48 0.59
N GLU A 94 6.11 -26.66 1.88
CA GLU A 94 5.27 -27.52 2.71
C GLU A 94 4.26 -26.67 3.47
N VAL A 95 2.98 -27.04 3.48
CA VAL A 95 1.92 -26.42 4.26
C VAL A 95 1.11 -27.54 4.92
N ALA A 96 1.12 -27.60 6.25
CA ALA A 96 0.42 -28.63 7.02
C ALA A 96 0.84 -30.08 6.66
N GLY A 97 2.12 -30.30 6.35
CA GLY A 97 2.64 -31.60 5.95
C GLY A 97 2.37 -32.00 4.50
N GLU A 98 1.72 -31.13 3.71
CA GLU A 98 1.47 -31.36 2.29
C GLU A 98 2.39 -30.52 1.42
N GLU A 99 2.95 -31.12 0.37
CA GLU A 99 3.73 -30.40 -0.63
C GLU A 99 2.81 -29.54 -1.50
N VAL A 100 3.07 -28.23 -1.53
CA VAL A 100 2.41 -27.25 -2.40
C VAL A 100 3.38 -26.84 -3.50
N ARG A 101 3.16 -27.35 -4.71
CA ARG A 101 3.94 -27.00 -5.89
C ARG A 101 3.36 -25.75 -6.55
N CYS A 102 4.23 -24.75 -6.83
CA CYS A 102 3.83 -23.47 -7.39
C CYS A 102 4.54 -23.15 -8.69
N ARG A 103 3.81 -22.54 -9.61
CA ARG A 103 4.38 -21.81 -10.76
C ARG A 103 4.93 -20.48 -10.30
N VAL A 104 6.01 -20.05 -10.93
CA VAL A 104 6.53 -18.70 -10.78
C VAL A 104 6.12 -17.90 -12.02
N LEU A 105 5.22 -16.96 -11.84
CA LEU A 105 4.71 -16.08 -12.89
C LEU A 105 5.43 -14.74 -12.86
N LEU A 106 5.72 -14.14 -14.02
CA LEU A 106 6.37 -12.85 -14.16
C LEU A 106 5.40 -11.78 -14.66
N VAL A 107 5.47 -10.60 -14.04
CA VAL A 107 4.81 -9.36 -14.48
C VAL A 107 5.86 -8.28 -14.69
N ASP A 108 6.05 -7.83 -15.93
CA ASP A 108 7.08 -6.86 -16.34
C ASP A 108 6.59 -5.83 -17.38
N LYS A 109 5.28 -5.84 -17.69
CA LYS A 109 4.71 -5.07 -18.83
C LYS A 109 4.18 -3.67 -18.48
N TYR A 110 4.25 -3.24 -17.21
CA TYR A 110 3.71 -1.95 -16.76
C TYR A 110 4.78 -0.90 -16.46
N GLY A 111 5.98 -1.05 -17.02
CA GLY A 111 7.13 -0.21 -16.70
C GLY A 111 7.71 -0.48 -15.32
N ASN A 112 7.28 -1.54 -14.66
CA ASN A 112 7.71 -1.93 -13.33
C ASN A 112 9.00 -2.77 -13.36
N ALA A 113 9.77 -2.73 -12.26
CA ALA A 113 10.76 -3.75 -11.96
C ALA A 113 10.12 -5.15 -11.96
N PRO A 114 10.84 -6.24 -12.32
CA PRO A 114 10.26 -7.58 -12.42
C PRO A 114 9.53 -7.99 -11.15
N LEU A 115 8.25 -8.36 -11.28
CA LEU A 115 7.44 -8.90 -10.18
C LEU A 115 7.20 -10.39 -10.43
N TYR A 116 7.63 -11.22 -9.49
CA TYR A 116 7.41 -12.67 -9.49
C TYR A 116 6.25 -13.01 -8.58
N LEU A 117 5.24 -13.69 -9.13
CA LEU A 117 4.03 -14.11 -8.40
C LEU A 117 4.00 -15.63 -8.28
N LEU A 118 3.71 -16.13 -7.09
CA LEU A 118 3.56 -17.55 -6.82
C LEU A 118 2.10 -17.97 -6.98
N ASP A 119 1.88 -19.07 -7.70
CA ASP A 119 0.55 -19.61 -7.98
C ASP A 119 0.56 -21.14 -7.83
N PRO A 120 -0.18 -21.70 -6.84
CA PRO A 120 -0.31 -23.15 -6.67
C PRO A 120 -0.87 -23.85 -7.91
N GLU A 121 -0.18 -24.90 -8.39
CA GLU A 121 -0.59 -25.63 -9.60
C GLU A 121 -1.82 -26.49 -9.37
N ALA A 122 -1.85 -27.24 -8.26
CA ALA A 122 -2.93 -28.15 -7.95
C ALA A 122 -4.23 -27.42 -7.60
N PRO A 123 -5.37 -27.73 -8.27
CA PRO A 123 -6.64 -27.08 -7.97
C PRO A 123 -7.07 -27.20 -6.49
N ALA A 124 -6.73 -28.32 -5.84
CA ALA A 124 -7.03 -28.54 -4.42
C ALA A 124 -6.28 -27.60 -3.47
N GLN A 125 -5.16 -27.00 -3.92
CA GLN A 125 -4.31 -26.10 -3.12
C GLN A 125 -4.52 -24.63 -3.45
N ARG A 126 -5.32 -24.30 -4.48
CA ARG A 126 -5.63 -22.90 -4.86
C ARG A 126 -6.43 -22.14 -3.83
N TRP A 127 -6.94 -22.77 -2.79
CA TRP A 127 -7.57 -22.08 -1.65
C TRP A 127 -6.59 -21.11 -0.99
N ILE A 128 -5.28 -21.38 -1.00
CA ILE A 128 -4.24 -20.53 -0.38
C ILE A 128 -4.23 -19.15 -1.05
N THR A 129 -4.25 -19.11 -2.39
CA THR A 129 -4.19 -17.85 -3.16
C THR A 129 -5.54 -17.50 -3.80
N ARG A 130 -6.65 -17.99 -3.22
CA ARG A 130 -7.97 -17.73 -3.78
C ARG A 130 -8.31 -16.25 -3.75
N ARG A 131 -8.21 -15.61 -2.55
CA ARG A 131 -8.59 -14.22 -2.31
C ARG A 131 -7.59 -13.50 -1.44
N LEU A 132 -7.19 -12.31 -1.87
CA LEU A 132 -6.37 -11.42 -1.05
C LEU A 132 -7.13 -11.07 0.24
N TYR A 133 -6.48 -11.31 1.40
CA TYR A 133 -7.06 -11.12 2.72
C TYR A 133 -8.34 -11.94 3.00
N GLY A 134 -8.57 -12.98 2.22
CA GLY A 134 -9.65 -13.95 2.45
C GLY A 134 -9.27 -15.01 3.49
N GLY A 135 -10.29 -15.79 3.90
CA GLY A 135 -10.09 -16.92 4.83
C GLY A 135 -9.94 -16.50 6.30
N GLY A 136 -9.44 -17.45 7.12
CA GLY A 136 -9.16 -17.27 8.54
C GLY A 136 -7.66 -17.22 8.85
N ALA A 137 -7.28 -17.41 10.13
CA ALA A 137 -5.88 -17.41 10.56
C ALA A 137 -5.05 -18.50 9.85
N ARG A 138 -5.63 -19.70 9.67
CA ARG A 138 -4.99 -20.80 8.95
C ARG A 138 -4.66 -20.44 7.49
N ASP A 139 -5.63 -19.81 6.78
CA ASP A 139 -5.41 -19.34 5.41
C ASP A 139 -4.31 -18.30 5.37
N ARG A 140 -4.30 -17.37 6.35
CA ARG A 140 -3.31 -16.32 6.44
C ARG A 140 -1.89 -16.86 6.60
N VAL A 141 -1.65 -17.75 7.54
CA VAL A 141 -0.33 -18.39 7.74
C VAL A 141 0.11 -19.14 6.49
N ALA A 142 -0.81 -19.87 5.82
CA ALA A 142 -0.49 -20.57 4.56
C ALA A 142 -0.08 -19.58 3.44
N GLN A 143 -0.76 -18.43 3.33
CA GLN A 143 -0.41 -17.36 2.39
C GLN A 143 0.97 -16.79 2.68
N GLU A 144 1.30 -16.57 3.95
CA GLU A 144 2.58 -16.02 4.40
C GLU A 144 3.74 -17.02 4.24
N ILE A 145 3.50 -18.33 4.46
CA ILE A 145 4.46 -19.39 4.10
C ILE A 145 4.75 -19.32 2.60
N LEU A 146 3.71 -19.24 1.79
CA LEU A 146 3.89 -19.22 0.35
C LEU A 146 4.64 -17.95 -0.10
N LEU A 147 4.28 -16.79 0.43
CA LEU A 147 4.95 -15.53 0.12
C LEU A 147 6.42 -15.54 0.56
N GLY A 148 6.68 -15.84 1.83
CA GLY A 148 8.00 -15.74 2.43
C GLY A 148 8.91 -16.89 2.00
N VAL A 149 8.56 -18.12 2.41
CA VAL A 149 9.35 -19.33 2.12
C VAL A 149 9.40 -19.60 0.61
N GLY A 150 8.23 -19.64 -0.03
CA GLY A 150 8.13 -19.85 -1.46
C GLY A 150 8.84 -18.77 -2.27
N GLY A 151 8.76 -17.52 -1.83
CA GLY A 151 9.43 -16.39 -2.47
C GLY A 151 10.96 -16.51 -2.46
N VAL A 152 11.57 -16.87 -1.34
CA VAL A 152 13.02 -17.12 -1.27
C VAL A 152 13.42 -18.26 -2.20
N ARG A 153 12.69 -19.38 -2.15
CA ARG A 153 12.94 -20.54 -3.04
C ARG A 153 12.80 -20.16 -4.51
N ALA A 154 11.82 -19.33 -4.87
CA ALA A 154 11.65 -18.84 -6.24
C ALA A 154 12.85 -18.01 -6.71
N LEU A 155 13.35 -17.09 -5.86
CA LEU A 155 14.53 -16.28 -6.18
C LEU A 155 15.77 -17.16 -6.41
N ARG A 156 15.97 -18.21 -5.60
CA ARG A 156 17.04 -19.21 -5.76
C ARG A 156 16.88 -19.99 -7.08
N ALA A 157 15.68 -20.50 -7.36
CA ALA A 157 15.40 -21.26 -8.58
C ALA A 157 15.52 -20.43 -9.87
N LEU A 158 15.28 -19.12 -9.79
CA LEU A 158 15.51 -18.16 -10.88
C LEU A 158 16.98 -17.79 -11.04
N GLY A 159 17.87 -18.19 -10.13
CA GLY A 159 19.30 -17.86 -10.16
C GLY A 159 19.58 -16.37 -9.89
N LEU A 160 18.71 -15.66 -9.16
CA LEU A 160 18.85 -14.23 -8.90
C LEU A 160 19.81 -14.00 -7.70
N PRO A 161 20.90 -13.20 -7.87
CA PRO A 161 21.89 -12.96 -6.83
C PRO A 161 21.41 -11.87 -5.84
N VAL A 162 20.32 -12.15 -5.13
CA VAL A 162 19.73 -11.22 -4.16
C VAL A 162 20.63 -11.08 -2.95
N THR A 163 20.91 -9.84 -2.58
CA THR A 163 21.76 -9.49 -1.41
C THR A 163 21.01 -8.71 -0.34
N VAL A 164 19.80 -8.20 -0.64
CA VAL A 164 18.94 -7.50 0.31
C VAL A 164 17.51 -8.04 0.19
N TYR A 165 16.93 -8.44 1.30
CA TYR A 165 15.55 -8.90 1.41
C TYR A 165 14.73 -7.86 2.15
N HIS A 166 13.80 -7.22 1.47
CA HIS A 166 12.95 -6.17 2.03
C HIS A 166 11.55 -6.73 2.35
N PHE A 167 11.23 -6.82 3.62
CA PHE A 167 9.91 -7.21 4.11
C PHE A 167 9.02 -5.97 4.18
N ASN A 168 8.10 -5.84 3.24
CA ASN A 168 7.13 -4.75 3.24
C ASN A 168 5.89 -5.17 4.03
N GLU A 169 5.87 -4.88 5.32
CA GLU A 169 4.96 -5.32 6.37
C GLU A 169 5.21 -6.77 6.85
N GLY A 170 4.58 -7.16 7.94
CA GLY A 170 4.74 -8.45 8.61
C GLY A 170 4.49 -9.68 7.73
N HIS A 171 3.63 -9.57 6.73
CA HIS A 171 3.25 -10.67 5.84
C HIS A 171 4.42 -11.43 5.16
N ALA A 172 5.59 -10.80 5.05
CA ALA A 172 6.76 -11.35 4.36
C ALA A 172 7.80 -11.97 5.30
N VAL A 173 7.58 -11.93 6.60
CA VAL A 173 8.57 -12.26 7.63
C VAL A 173 9.07 -13.70 7.55
N PHE A 174 8.25 -14.64 7.08
CA PHE A 174 8.69 -16.03 6.90
C PHE A 174 9.78 -16.21 5.84
N ALA A 175 10.06 -15.18 5.01
CA ALA A 175 11.26 -15.18 4.18
C ALA A 175 12.54 -15.17 5.03
N GLY A 176 12.53 -14.46 6.17
CA GLY A 176 13.64 -14.49 7.13
C GLY A 176 13.83 -15.85 7.77
N LEU A 177 12.74 -16.57 8.09
CA LEU A 177 12.84 -17.95 8.62
C LEU A 177 13.43 -18.91 7.59
N GLU A 178 13.06 -18.77 6.30
CA GLU A 178 13.67 -19.60 5.24
C GLU A 178 15.16 -19.30 5.05
N LEU A 179 15.58 -18.04 5.16
CA LEU A 179 17.00 -17.67 5.14
C LEU A 179 17.75 -18.26 6.35
N MET A 180 17.17 -18.23 7.55
CA MET A 180 17.73 -18.91 8.72
C MET A 180 17.87 -20.41 8.48
N ARG A 181 16.82 -21.06 7.95
CA ARG A 181 16.87 -22.48 7.59
C ARG A 181 17.99 -22.79 6.60
N GLU A 182 18.17 -21.96 5.55
CA GLU A 182 19.29 -22.11 4.61
C GLU A 182 20.64 -22.08 5.32
N HIS A 183 20.83 -21.16 6.26
CA HIS A 183 22.08 -21.05 7.05
C HIS A 183 22.28 -22.24 7.99
N MET A 184 21.23 -22.66 8.70
CA MET A 184 21.30 -23.77 9.67
C MET A 184 21.49 -25.13 9.00
N GLN A 185 20.99 -25.31 7.79
CA GLN A 185 21.07 -26.56 7.02
C GLN A 185 22.13 -26.55 5.92
N SER A 186 23.05 -25.58 5.93
CA SER A 186 24.14 -25.51 4.95
C SER A 186 25.04 -26.76 5.05
N ALA A 187 25.22 -27.46 3.91
CA ALA A 187 26.03 -28.67 3.87
C ALA A 187 27.52 -28.41 4.13
N SER A 188 28.02 -27.21 3.84
CA SER A 188 29.43 -26.85 3.97
C SER A 188 29.77 -26.27 5.36
N ALA A 189 28.86 -25.50 5.96
CA ALA A 189 29.06 -24.83 7.24
C ALA A 189 27.70 -24.51 7.91
N PRO A 190 27.07 -25.51 8.57
CA PRO A 190 25.82 -25.27 9.27
C PRO A 190 26.04 -24.32 10.46
N LEU A 191 25.20 -23.32 10.59
CA LEU A 191 25.20 -22.36 11.69
C LEU A 191 24.24 -22.82 12.80
N ASP A 192 24.53 -22.46 14.03
CA ASP A 192 23.55 -22.53 15.11
C ASP A 192 22.50 -21.41 14.97
N PHE A 193 21.49 -21.42 15.84
CA PHE A 193 20.38 -20.47 15.80
C PHE A 193 20.84 -19.00 15.85
N GLU A 194 21.74 -18.66 16.78
CA GLU A 194 22.18 -17.27 16.98
C GLU A 194 23.02 -16.77 15.80
N ALA A 195 23.91 -17.60 15.29
CA ALA A 195 24.71 -17.26 14.12
C ALA A 195 23.86 -17.17 12.84
N ALA A 196 22.86 -18.05 12.68
CA ALA A 196 21.92 -18.00 11.56
C ALA A 196 21.03 -16.75 11.62
N LEU A 197 20.59 -16.36 12.83
CA LEU A 197 19.84 -15.12 13.04
C LEU A 197 20.68 -13.90 12.64
N GLU A 198 21.92 -13.81 13.09
CA GLU A 198 22.80 -12.68 12.77
C GLU A 198 23.12 -12.61 11.27
N ALA A 199 23.39 -13.74 10.62
CA ALA A 199 23.61 -13.82 9.19
C ALA A 199 22.35 -13.37 8.39
N THR A 200 21.16 -13.75 8.84
CA THR A 200 19.89 -13.33 8.25
C THR A 200 19.65 -11.84 8.45
N ARG A 201 19.86 -11.33 9.66
CA ARG A 201 19.74 -9.89 9.96
C ARG A 201 20.60 -9.03 9.04
N ALA A 202 21.81 -9.47 8.76
CA ALA A 202 22.75 -8.72 7.92
C ALA A 202 22.19 -8.40 6.51
N VAL A 203 21.28 -9.21 6.00
CA VAL A 203 20.73 -9.07 4.63
C VAL A 203 19.26 -8.62 4.58
N CYS A 204 18.56 -8.58 5.73
CA CYS A 204 17.14 -8.22 5.79
C CYS A 204 16.91 -6.77 6.23
N VAL A 205 15.84 -6.18 5.71
CA VAL A 205 15.30 -4.86 6.12
C VAL A 205 13.77 -4.92 6.18
N PHE A 206 13.17 -4.08 7.01
CA PHE A 206 11.73 -4.12 7.30
C PHE A 206 11.07 -2.74 7.15
N THR A 207 9.90 -2.69 6.53
CA THR A 207 9.04 -1.49 6.54
C THR A 207 7.74 -1.79 7.28
N THR A 208 7.45 -1.01 8.33
CA THR A 208 6.16 -1.08 9.05
C THR A 208 5.18 -0.02 8.54
N HIS A 209 3.92 -0.40 8.37
CA HIS A 209 2.83 0.47 7.93
C HIS A 209 1.72 0.63 8.97
N THR A 210 1.81 -0.05 10.10
CA THR A 210 0.73 -0.16 11.07
C THR A 210 1.00 0.71 12.30
N PRO A 211 0.21 1.80 12.52
CA PRO A 211 0.48 2.78 13.58
C PRO A 211 -0.13 2.42 14.94
N VAL A 212 -0.80 1.26 15.06
CA VAL A 212 -1.48 0.84 16.29
C VAL A 212 -1.15 -0.61 16.64
N PRO A 213 -0.93 -0.97 17.95
CA PRO A 213 -0.58 -2.34 18.35
C PRO A 213 -1.58 -3.39 17.86
N ALA A 214 -2.88 -3.14 18.03
CA ALA A 214 -3.96 -4.06 17.65
C ALA A 214 -4.07 -4.33 16.13
N GLY A 215 -3.43 -3.53 15.29
CA GLY A 215 -3.39 -3.73 13.84
C GLY A 215 -2.21 -4.58 13.38
N ASN A 216 -1.26 -4.90 14.27
CA ASN A 216 -0.12 -5.74 13.96
C ASN A 216 -0.51 -7.21 14.08
N GLU A 217 -0.19 -8.00 13.06
CA GLU A 217 -0.62 -9.39 12.95
C GLU A 217 0.14 -10.29 13.93
N THR A 218 -0.59 -11.19 14.58
CA THR A 218 -0.03 -12.19 15.49
C THR A 218 -0.65 -13.56 15.22
N HIS A 219 0.13 -14.62 15.42
CA HIS A 219 -0.32 -16.00 15.27
C HIS A 219 0.04 -16.81 16.51
N PRO A 220 -0.86 -17.72 16.99
CA PRO A 220 -0.48 -18.69 18.01
C PRO A 220 0.69 -19.54 17.55
N GLY A 221 1.70 -19.75 18.40
CA GLY A 221 2.86 -20.60 18.07
C GLY A 221 2.47 -22.01 17.64
N GLU A 222 1.45 -22.59 18.27
CA GLU A 222 0.90 -23.90 17.90
C GLU A 222 0.40 -23.96 16.44
N LEU A 223 -0.22 -22.88 15.95
CA LEU A 223 -0.70 -22.79 14.56
C LEU A 223 0.49 -22.76 13.58
N LEU A 224 1.57 -22.08 13.92
CA LEU A 224 2.78 -22.05 13.10
C LEU A 224 3.43 -23.44 13.01
N LEU A 225 3.49 -24.17 14.13
CA LEU A 225 3.99 -25.54 14.17
C LEU A 225 3.12 -26.49 13.35
N GLU A 226 1.78 -26.39 13.51
CA GLU A 226 0.81 -27.21 12.76
C GLU A 226 0.95 -27.03 11.24
N LEU A 227 1.18 -25.79 10.79
CA LEU A 227 1.28 -25.45 9.37
C LEU A 227 2.69 -25.62 8.79
N GLY A 228 3.71 -25.90 9.62
CA GLY A 228 5.09 -26.04 9.19
C GLY A 228 5.81 -24.69 8.95
N ALA A 229 5.23 -23.58 9.41
CA ALA A 229 5.83 -22.26 9.28
C ALA A 229 7.12 -22.09 10.10
N ASN A 230 7.35 -22.95 11.08
CA ASN A 230 8.54 -22.93 11.93
C ASN A 230 9.84 -23.37 11.21
N LEU A 231 9.75 -24.06 10.07
CA LEU A 231 10.91 -24.49 9.25
C LEU A 231 12.01 -25.19 10.07
N HIS A 232 11.62 -26.10 10.97
CA HIS A 232 12.45 -26.86 11.91
C HIS A 232 12.97 -26.08 13.14
N LEU A 233 12.62 -24.82 13.30
CA LEU A 233 12.85 -24.10 14.57
C LEU A 233 11.97 -24.71 15.66
N THR A 234 12.50 -24.75 16.87
CA THR A 234 11.77 -25.17 18.07
C THR A 234 10.76 -24.07 18.49
N ALA A 235 9.79 -24.44 19.32
CA ALA A 235 8.86 -23.47 19.89
C ALA A 235 9.56 -22.34 20.65
N ALA A 236 10.64 -22.65 21.39
CA ALA A 236 11.42 -21.65 22.12
C ALA A 236 12.19 -20.70 21.20
N GLU A 237 12.68 -21.17 20.06
CA GLU A 237 13.34 -20.33 19.05
C GLU A 237 12.32 -19.42 18.35
N LEU A 238 11.11 -19.91 18.04
CA LEU A 238 10.02 -19.08 17.54
C LEU A 238 9.62 -18.00 18.55
N GLU A 239 9.46 -18.36 19.82
CA GLU A 239 9.18 -17.40 20.90
C GLU A 239 10.29 -16.34 21.02
N THR A 240 11.54 -16.74 20.89
CA THR A 240 12.70 -15.82 20.86
C THR A 240 12.58 -14.82 19.69
N LEU A 241 12.11 -15.23 18.52
CA LEU A 241 11.95 -14.37 17.35
C LEU A 241 10.71 -13.49 17.43
N GLY A 242 9.55 -14.04 17.72
CA GLY A 242 8.26 -13.35 17.58
C GLY A 242 7.53 -13.08 18.90
N GLY A 243 7.90 -13.74 19.99
CA GLY A 243 7.11 -13.76 21.24
C GLY A 243 5.99 -14.79 21.18
N GLU A 244 5.14 -14.79 22.23
CA GLU A 244 3.92 -15.62 22.28
C GLU A 244 2.73 -14.73 22.66
N PRO A 245 1.70 -14.57 21.78
CA PRO A 245 1.67 -15.10 20.41
C PRO A 245 2.77 -14.53 19.52
N PHE A 246 3.13 -15.27 18.46
CA PHE A 246 4.17 -14.85 17.52
C PHE A 246 3.74 -13.58 16.77
N GLY A 247 4.38 -12.47 17.08
CA GLY A 247 4.13 -11.18 16.45
C GLY A 247 4.94 -10.99 15.17
N MET A 248 4.28 -10.88 14.03
CA MET A 248 4.93 -10.74 12.72
C MET A 248 5.83 -9.49 12.67
N THR A 249 5.37 -8.36 13.20
CA THR A 249 6.19 -7.13 13.27
C THR A 249 7.37 -7.28 14.22
N VAL A 250 7.18 -7.93 15.37
CA VAL A 250 8.27 -8.19 16.33
C VAL A 250 9.36 -9.03 15.66
N ALA A 251 8.97 -10.12 15.00
CA ALA A 251 9.91 -10.98 14.26
C ALA A 251 10.57 -10.23 13.09
N GLY A 252 9.81 -9.41 12.33
CA GLY A 252 10.35 -8.57 11.27
C GLY A 252 11.43 -7.60 11.77
N LEU A 253 11.21 -6.98 12.92
CA LEU A 253 12.19 -6.09 13.56
C LEU A 253 13.44 -6.85 14.06
N ARG A 254 13.28 -8.05 14.60
CA ARG A 254 14.42 -8.88 15.07
C ARG A 254 15.22 -9.50 13.93
N LEU A 255 14.57 -9.87 12.84
CA LEU A 255 15.19 -10.46 11.65
C LEU A 255 15.84 -9.42 10.71
N SER A 256 15.74 -8.13 11.02
CA SER A 256 16.23 -7.08 10.13
C SER A 256 17.34 -6.26 10.79
N ARG A 257 18.32 -5.81 9.98
CA ARG A 257 19.38 -4.89 10.44
C ARG A 257 18.89 -3.46 10.59
N ARG A 258 17.90 -3.07 9.76
CA ARG A 258 17.27 -1.74 9.74
C ARG A 258 15.78 -1.88 9.48
N ALA A 259 15.02 -0.93 10.01
CA ALA A 259 13.61 -0.79 9.69
C ALA A 259 13.26 0.67 9.40
N ASN A 260 12.18 0.89 8.65
CA ASN A 260 11.62 2.22 8.49
C ASN A 260 10.12 2.25 8.72
N ALA A 261 9.68 3.38 9.26
CA ALA A 261 8.30 3.84 9.24
C ALA A 261 8.06 4.72 8.00
N VAL A 262 6.80 4.98 7.67
CA VAL A 262 6.37 5.52 6.36
C VAL A 262 5.98 7.00 6.36
N ALA A 263 6.22 7.68 7.47
CA ALA A 263 6.16 9.14 7.65
C ALA A 263 6.96 9.52 8.91
N ALA A 264 7.32 10.78 9.07
CA ALA A 264 8.07 11.26 10.24
C ALA A 264 7.29 11.00 11.55
N LEU A 265 6.01 11.42 11.60
CA LEU A 265 5.12 11.18 12.74
C LEU A 265 4.95 9.68 13.04
N HIS A 266 4.78 8.87 12.01
CA HIS A 266 4.70 7.41 12.17
C HIS A 266 6.00 6.83 12.73
N GLY A 267 7.15 7.42 12.40
CA GLY A 267 8.43 7.04 12.98
C GLY A 267 8.47 7.24 14.50
N ASP A 268 7.99 8.38 14.99
CA ASP A 268 7.89 8.64 16.42
C ASP A 268 6.93 7.64 17.10
N THR A 269 5.75 7.42 16.53
CA THR A 269 4.76 6.45 17.00
C THR A 269 5.33 5.03 17.05
N SER A 270 6.00 4.58 15.98
CA SER A 270 6.58 3.24 15.89
C SER A 270 7.72 3.03 16.86
N ARG A 271 8.62 4.02 17.02
CA ARG A 271 9.69 3.96 18.03
C ARG A 271 9.13 3.87 19.44
N GLY A 272 8.07 4.62 19.73
CA GLY A 272 7.35 4.53 21.01
C GLY A 272 6.73 3.16 21.24
N MET A 273 6.05 2.61 20.24
CA MET A 273 5.33 1.33 20.27
C MET A 273 6.29 0.15 20.50
N TRP A 274 7.41 0.12 19.81
CA TRP A 274 8.34 -1.01 19.81
C TRP A 274 9.56 -0.85 20.72
N LYS A 275 9.60 0.22 21.54
CA LYS A 275 10.74 0.52 22.43
C LYS A 275 11.12 -0.60 23.41
N ALA A 276 10.16 -1.45 23.78
CA ALA A 276 10.36 -2.57 24.72
C ALA A 276 10.84 -3.85 24.03
N VAL A 277 10.88 -3.91 22.70
CA VAL A 277 11.31 -5.10 21.96
C VAL A 277 12.83 -5.16 21.93
N THR A 278 13.40 -6.07 22.71
CA THR A 278 14.84 -6.32 22.71
C THR A 278 15.28 -6.94 21.38
N GLY A 279 16.46 -6.55 20.89
CA GLY A 279 16.99 -7.03 19.61
C GLY A 279 16.29 -6.45 18.36
N ALA A 280 15.37 -5.51 18.52
CA ALA A 280 14.71 -4.86 17.39
C ALA A 280 15.67 -4.01 16.55
N ALA A 281 15.49 -4.02 15.23
CA ALA A 281 16.19 -3.11 14.33
C ALA A 281 15.87 -1.64 14.67
N PRO A 282 16.84 -0.71 14.49
CA PRO A 282 16.56 0.71 14.62
C PRO A 282 15.54 1.16 13.55
N ILE A 283 14.50 1.91 13.98
CA ILE A 283 13.43 2.39 13.11
C ILE A 283 13.73 3.83 12.70
N THR A 284 14.01 4.04 11.42
CA THR A 284 14.11 5.36 10.78
C THR A 284 12.77 5.75 10.14
N SER A 285 12.69 6.91 9.50
CA SER A 285 11.50 7.32 8.75
C SER A 285 11.88 7.58 7.30
N ILE A 286 11.22 6.87 6.37
CA ILE A 286 11.27 7.17 4.94
C ILE A 286 9.83 7.41 4.51
N THR A 287 9.46 8.68 4.36
CA THR A 287 8.09 9.06 4.04
C THR A 287 7.67 8.49 2.69
N ASN A 288 6.48 7.92 2.63
CA ASN A 288 5.93 7.37 1.40
C ASN A 288 5.92 8.39 0.26
N GLY A 289 5.83 7.89 -0.94
CA GLY A 289 5.66 8.69 -2.15
C GLY A 289 4.73 7.97 -3.13
N VAL A 290 4.29 8.69 -4.15
CA VAL A 290 3.41 8.16 -5.21
C VAL A 290 4.09 8.27 -6.57
N HIS A 291 3.78 7.33 -7.46
CA HIS A 291 4.43 7.24 -8.78
C HIS A 291 3.91 8.34 -9.72
N PRO A 292 4.76 9.31 -10.13
CA PRO A 292 4.30 10.42 -10.97
C PRO A 292 3.69 9.95 -12.28
N GLY A 293 4.28 8.95 -12.95
CA GLY A 293 3.78 8.40 -14.21
C GLY A 293 2.40 7.77 -14.12
N THR A 294 2.01 7.21 -12.96
CA THR A 294 0.67 6.64 -12.74
C THR A 294 -0.35 7.70 -12.36
N TRP A 295 0.01 8.64 -11.49
CA TRP A 295 -0.98 9.48 -10.81
C TRP A 295 -1.11 10.89 -11.36
N GLN A 296 -0.02 11.52 -11.81
CA GLN A 296 -0.06 12.88 -12.34
C GLN A 296 -0.55 12.93 -13.78
N ASP A 297 -1.44 13.85 -14.10
CA ASP A 297 -1.91 14.08 -15.47
C ASP A 297 -0.92 14.94 -16.26
N GLU A 298 -0.75 14.62 -17.55
CA GLU A 298 0.21 15.33 -18.41
C GLU A 298 -0.16 16.80 -18.64
N ARG A 299 -1.45 17.15 -18.61
CA ARG A 299 -1.92 18.54 -18.70
C ARG A 299 -1.44 19.37 -17.53
N ILE A 300 -1.41 18.77 -16.31
CA ILE A 300 -0.87 19.45 -15.12
C ILE A 300 0.64 19.63 -15.23
N ARG A 301 1.36 18.62 -15.74
CA ARG A 301 2.79 18.75 -16.01
C ARG A 301 3.07 19.86 -17.04
N GLY A 302 2.31 19.88 -18.14
CA GLY A 302 2.39 20.94 -19.14
C GLY A 302 2.16 22.34 -18.53
N ALA A 303 1.12 22.47 -17.71
CA ALA A 303 0.82 23.72 -16.99
C ALA A 303 1.94 24.15 -16.04
N MET A 304 2.62 23.22 -15.35
CA MET A 304 3.78 23.51 -14.51
C MET A 304 4.96 24.03 -15.33
N ARG A 305 5.18 23.51 -16.54
CA ARG A 305 6.19 24.00 -17.49
C ARG A 305 5.82 25.33 -18.17
N GLY A 306 4.59 25.82 -17.97
CA GLY A 306 4.10 27.05 -18.60
C GLY A 306 3.54 26.86 -20.02
N GLU A 307 3.31 25.61 -20.45
CA GLU A 307 2.74 25.28 -21.76
C GLU A 307 1.23 25.56 -21.82
N ASP A 308 0.54 25.40 -20.67
CA ASP A 308 -0.91 25.57 -20.50
C ASP A 308 -1.26 26.40 -19.27
N SER A 309 -2.52 26.88 -19.23
CA SER A 309 -3.10 27.46 -18.03
C SER A 309 -3.38 26.38 -17.00
N MET A 310 -2.86 26.54 -15.78
CA MET A 310 -3.10 25.61 -14.66
C MET A 310 -4.61 25.44 -14.38
N TRP A 311 -5.35 26.54 -14.44
CA TRP A 311 -6.79 26.50 -14.23
C TRP A 311 -7.53 25.74 -15.33
N ASP A 312 -7.19 25.97 -16.59
CA ASP A 312 -7.87 25.32 -17.72
C ASP A 312 -7.55 23.83 -17.77
N ALA A 313 -6.29 23.43 -17.49
CA ALA A 313 -5.88 22.06 -17.35
C ALA A 313 -6.69 21.34 -16.25
N HIS A 314 -6.76 21.92 -15.05
CA HIS A 314 -7.53 21.35 -13.95
C HIS A 314 -9.04 21.31 -14.27
N HIS A 315 -9.59 22.39 -14.82
CA HIS A 315 -11.03 22.43 -15.14
C HIS A 315 -11.42 21.40 -16.23
N ALA A 316 -10.53 21.10 -17.16
CA ALA A 316 -10.73 20.01 -18.13
C ALA A 316 -10.79 18.62 -17.43
N LEU A 317 -9.92 18.39 -16.44
CA LEU A 317 -9.93 17.16 -15.62
C LEU A 317 -11.20 17.06 -14.78
N LYS A 318 -11.63 18.16 -14.18
CA LYS A 318 -12.88 18.24 -13.42
C LYS A 318 -14.10 17.93 -14.29
N ARG A 319 -14.18 18.49 -15.51
CA ARG A 319 -15.26 18.16 -16.45
C ARG A 319 -15.28 16.68 -16.81
N ALA A 320 -14.11 16.06 -17.02
CA ALA A 320 -14.02 14.63 -17.27
C ALA A 320 -14.51 13.79 -16.08
N LEU A 321 -14.15 14.19 -14.85
CA LEU A 321 -14.66 13.55 -13.63
C LEU A 321 -16.18 13.70 -13.50
N VAL A 322 -16.74 14.90 -13.66
CA VAL A 322 -18.18 15.16 -13.57
C VAL A 322 -18.96 14.37 -14.63
N HIS A 323 -18.41 14.25 -15.85
CA HIS A 323 -19.00 13.42 -16.90
C HIS A 323 -19.02 11.93 -16.51
N GLU A 324 -17.92 11.40 -15.96
CA GLU A 324 -17.86 10.01 -15.52
C GLU A 324 -18.79 9.72 -14.32
N VAL A 325 -18.93 10.67 -13.40
CA VAL A 325 -19.93 10.61 -12.32
C VAL A 325 -21.33 10.47 -12.90
N TRP A 326 -21.69 11.36 -13.84
CA TRP A 326 -22.99 11.27 -14.51
C TRP A 326 -23.18 9.94 -15.23
N ARG A 327 -22.18 9.46 -15.95
CA ARG A 327 -22.25 8.19 -16.68
C ARG A 327 -22.52 7.00 -15.76
N ARG A 328 -21.88 6.99 -14.56
CA ARG A 328 -22.01 5.88 -13.59
C ARG A 328 -23.25 5.96 -12.73
N THR A 329 -23.70 7.16 -12.37
CA THR A 329 -24.74 7.34 -11.33
C THR A 329 -26.00 8.02 -11.84
N GLY A 330 -25.99 8.60 -13.03
CA GLY A 330 -27.06 9.48 -13.52
C GLY A 330 -27.10 10.85 -12.84
N THR A 331 -26.27 11.10 -11.82
CA THR A 331 -26.27 12.38 -11.08
C THR A 331 -25.40 13.41 -11.81
N ARG A 332 -25.96 14.59 -12.02
CA ARG A 332 -25.24 15.71 -12.65
C ARG A 332 -24.67 16.62 -11.58
N LEU A 333 -23.35 16.69 -11.50
CA LEU A 333 -22.62 17.70 -10.74
C LEU A 333 -22.31 18.91 -11.64
N ASP A 334 -22.17 20.08 -11.03
CA ASP A 334 -21.78 21.31 -11.73
C ASP A 334 -20.27 21.54 -11.62
N SER A 335 -19.57 21.54 -12.76
CA SER A 335 -18.12 21.77 -12.79
C SER A 335 -17.71 23.19 -12.39
N GLY A 336 -18.63 24.15 -12.33
CA GLY A 336 -18.41 25.50 -11.83
C GLY A 336 -18.45 25.64 -10.30
N LYS A 337 -18.92 24.61 -9.59
CA LYS A 337 -19.06 24.61 -8.13
C LYS A 337 -17.89 23.90 -7.45
N LEU A 338 -17.60 24.27 -6.19
CA LEU A 338 -16.54 23.64 -5.40
C LEU A 338 -16.82 22.14 -5.21
N LEU A 339 -15.92 21.28 -5.64
CA LEU A 339 -16.02 19.83 -5.55
C LEU A 339 -14.99 19.28 -4.58
N ILE A 340 -15.45 18.73 -3.44
CA ILE A 340 -14.62 18.11 -2.41
C ILE A 340 -14.69 16.59 -2.57
N GLY A 341 -13.53 15.94 -2.74
CA GLY A 341 -13.39 14.50 -2.86
C GLY A 341 -12.91 13.84 -1.58
N PHE A 342 -13.49 12.68 -1.29
CA PHE A 342 -13.01 11.77 -0.25
C PHE A 342 -13.11 10.33 -0.75
N ALA A 343 -11.97 9.64 -0.91
CA ALA A 343 -11.98 8.26 -1.36
C ALA A 343 -10.90 7.43 -0.67
N ARG A 344 -11.34 6.50 0.17
CA ARG A 344 -10.46 5.71 1.02
C ARG A 344 -11.15 4.40 1.44
N ARG A 345 -10.38 3.43 1.96
CA ARG A 345 -10.96 2.29 2.66
C ARG A 345 -11.89 2.80 3.77
N ALA A 346 -13.12 2.31 3.80
CA ALA A 346 -14.08 2.64 4.84
C ALA A 346 -13.63 1.98 6.16
N ALA A 347 -13.07 2.78 7.05
CA ALA A 347 -12.64 2.39 8.38
C ALA A 347 -12.95 3.54 9.36
N ALA A 348 -13.37 3.20 10.57
CA ALA A 348 -13.90 4.16 11.54
C ALA A 348 -12.96 5.35 11.80
N TYR A 349 -11.66 5.12 11.98
CA TYR A 349 -10.70 6.19 12.27
C TYR A 349 -10.52 7.20 11.13
N LYS A 350 -10.91 6.84 9.89
CA LYS A 350 -10.83 7.73 8.72
C LYS A 350 -11.97 8.74 8.66
N ARG A 351 -13.05 8.51 9.41
CA ARG A 351 -14.18 9.43 9.64
C ARG A 351 -14.76 10.01 8.34
N ALA A 352 -15.08 9.14 7.38
CA ALA A 352 -15.58 9.57 6.07
C ALA A 352 -16.83 10.46 6.14
N ASP A 353 -17.62 10.31 7.19
CA ASP A 353 -18.86 11.02 7.45
C ASP A 353 -18.69 12.33 8.26
N LEU A 354 -17.47 12.67 8.75
CA LEU A 354 -17.24 13.80 9.65
C LEU A 354 -17.81 15.13 9.10
N ILE A 355 -17.61 15.40 7.83
CA ILE A 355 -18.14 16.60 7.14
C ILE A 355 -19.68 16.63 7.06
N LEU A 356 -20.35 15.50 7.32
CA LEU A 356 -21.82 15.36 7.24
C LEU A 356 -22.48 15.31 8.62
N ARG A 357 -21.71 15.18 9.71
CA ARG A 357 -22.26 14.97 11.07
C ARG A 357 -22.98 16.19 11.62
N ASN A 358 -22.55 17.41 11.29
CA ASN A 358 -23.28 18.62 11.64
C ASN A 358 -24.13 19.10 10.47
N SER A 359 -25.34 18.52 10.36
CA SER A 359 -26.24 18.83 9.26
C SER A 359 -26.63 20.31 9.20
N ALA A 360 -26.73 21.00 10.33
CA ALA A 360 -27.10 22.42 10.37
C ALA A 360 -26.07 23.33 9.65
N ARG A 361 -24.78 22.95 9.69
CA ARG A 361 -23.73 23.74 9.01
C ARG A 361 -23.58 23.36 7.53
N ILE A 362 -23.61 22.07 7.18
CA ILE A 362 -23.34 21.65 5.80
C ILE A 362 -24.56 21.72 4.90
N GLU A 363 -25.79 21.54 5.45
CA GLU A 363 -27.03 21.41 4.68
C GLU A 363 -27.31 22.65 3.80
N GLN A 364 -27.10 23.85 4.35
CA GLN A 364 -27.29 25.09 3.58
C GLN A 364 -26.40 25.11 2.33
N ARG A 365 -25.14 24.70 2.44
CA ARG A 365 -24.20 24.66 1.31
C ARG A 365 -24.51 23.58 0.31
N LEU A 366 -24.98 22.43 0.77
CA LEU A 366 -25.43 21.34 -0.11
C LEU A 366 -26.69 21.72 -0.88
N LEU A 367 -27.66 22.40 -0.24
CA LEU A 367 -28.91 22.84 -0.87
C LEU A 367 -28.72 24.01 -1.85
N SER A 368 -27.80 24.95 -1.55
CA SER A 368 -27.40 26.02 -2.47
C SER A 368 -26.51 25.54 -3.62
N GLY A 369 -25.94 24.34 -3.46
CA GLY A 369 -24.95 23.78 -4.39
C GLY A 369 -23.60 24.46 -4.40
N ASP A 370 -23.28 25.30 -3.39
CA ASP A 370 -21.97 25.94 -3.27
C ASP A 370 -20.86 24.94 -3.02
N VAL A 371 -21.19 23.82 -2.38
CA VAL A 371 -20.29 22.71 -2.13
C VAL A 371 -20.90 21.42 -2.64
N GLN A 372 -20.14 20.66 -3.37
CA GLN A 372 -20.48 19.31 -3.82
C GLN A 372 -19.49 18.32 -3.20
N LEU A 373 -19.99 17.17 -2.76
CA LEU A 373 -19.21 16.13 -2.10
C LEU A 373 -19.22 14.85 -2.96
N LEU A 374 -18.03 14.32 -3.20
CA LEU A 374 -17.86 13.10 -3.98
C LEU A 374 -17.10 12.07 -3.15
N PHE A 375 -17.81 11.02 -2.75
CA PHE A 375 -17.28 9.91 -1.96
C PHE A 375 -17.05 8.68 -2.81
N SER A 376 -16.02 7.92 -2.46
CA SER A 376 -15.82 6.55 -2.93
C SER A 376 -15.03 5.77 -1.89
N GLY A 377 -15.11 4.45 -1.92
CA GLY A 377 -14.36 3.58 -1.01
C GLY A 377 -14.92 2.17 -0.98
N LYS A 378 -14.17 1.30 -0.33
CA LYS A 378 -14.58 -0.09 -0.02
C LYS A 378 -14.38 -0.36 1.45
N ALA A 379 -15.30 -1.11 2.05
CA ALA A 379 -15.10 -1.75 3.34
C ALA A 379 -14.41 -3.11 3.16
N HIS A 380 -13.65 -3.58 4.15
CA HIS A 380 -13.21 -4.97 4.13
C HIS A 380 -14.44 -5.90 4.18
N PRO A 381 -14.46 -7.02 3.44
CA PRO A 381 -15.64 -7.92 3.39
C PRO A 381 -16.18 -8.38 4.74
N LYS A 382 -15.30 -8.47 5.77
CA LYS A 382 -15.63 -8.85 7.15
C LYS A 382 -15.78 -7.65 8.11
N ASP A 383 -15.73 -6.41 7.61
CA ASP A 383 -15.85 -5.20 8.42
C ASP A 383 -17.27 -4.64 8.32
N ASP A 384 -18.16 -5.11 9.17
CA ASP A 384 -19.56 -4.66 9.20
C ASP A 384 -19.67 -3.17 9.55
N ALA A 385 -18.82 -2.66 10.44
CA ALA A 385 -18.77 -1.24 10.78
C ALA A 385 -18.34 -0.38 9.56
N GLY A 386 -17.36 -0.83 8.81
CA GLY A 386 -16.96 -0.20 7.55
C GLY A 386 -18.07 -0.24 6.49
N LYS A 387 -18.80 -1.34 6.40
CA LYS A 387 -19.97 -1.46 5.51
C LYS A 387 -21.10 -0.50 5.90
N GLU A 388 -21.33 -0.30 7.19
CA GLU A 388 -22.32 0.67 7.67
C GLU A 388 -21.92 2.11 7.32
N ILE A 389 -20.63 2.46 7.41
CA ILE A 389 -20.13 3.77 6.95
C ILE A 389 -20.45 3.97 5.47
N VAL A 390 -20.21 2.97 4.63
CA VAL A 390 -20.56 3.05 3.19
C VAL A 390 -22.05 3.25 2.99
N ALA A 391 -22.90 2.47 3.68
CA ALA A 391 -24.36 2.58 3.60
C ALA A 391 -24.83 3.99 4.01
N ASN A 392 -24.26 4.57 5.05
CA ASN A 392 -24.57 5.93 5.49
C ASN A 392 -24.21 6.98 4.43
N LEU A 393 -23.05 6.86 3.79
CA LEU A 393 -22.66 7.76 2.69
C LEU A 393 -23.60 7.64 1.48
N VAL A 394 -24.05 6.43 1.14
CA VAL A 394 -25.07 6.20 0.10
C VAL A 394 -26.40 6.81 0.48
N ALA A 395 -26.84 6.69 1.73
CA ALA A 395 -28.06 7.32 2.22
C ALA A 395 -27.98 8.86 2.13
N MET A 396 -26.81 9.46 2.43
CA MET A 396 -26.59 10.89 2.27
C MET A 396 -26.60 11.33 0.80
N ALA A 397 -26.07 10.52 -0.12
CA ALA A 397 -26.17 10.79 -1.55
C ALA A 397 -27.63 10.77 -2.06
N ARG A 398 -28.46 9.86 -1.51
CA ARG A 398 -29.90 9.84 -1.81
C ARG A 398 -30.67 11.03 -1.22
N ARG A 399 -30.21 11.51 -0.04
CA ARG A 399 -30.83 12.66 0.66
C ARG A 399 -30.53 14.00 -0.03
N TYR A 400 -29.31 14.17 -0.61
CA TYR A 400 -28.86 15.42 -1.24
C TYR A 400 -28.48 15.18 -2.72
N PRO A 401 -29.46 14.84 -3.57
CA PRO A 401 -29.19 14.56 -4.97
C PRO A 401 -28.65 15.80 -5.69
N GLY A 402 -27.60 15.63 -6.48
CA GLY A 402 -26.88 16.71 -7.16
C GLY A 402 -25.81 17.42 -6.35
N SER A 403 -25.72 17.18 -5.03
CA SER A 403 -24.69 17.78 -4.17
C SER A 403 -23.82 16.75 -3.47
N VAL A 404 -24.33 15.53 -3.21
CA VAL A 404 -23.57 14.42 -2.63
C VAL A 404 -23.66 13.23 -3.57
N VAL A 405 -22.51 12.62 -3.87
CA VAL A 405 -22.43 11.42 -4.71
C VAL A 405 -21.53 10.39 -4.03
N PHE A 406 -21.92 9.12 -4.11
CA PHE A 406 -21.08 7.97 -3.78
C PHE A 406 -20.80 7.17 -5.05
N LEU A 407 -19.52 6.97 -5.40
CA LEU A 407 -19.08 6.07 -6.47
C LEU A 407 -18.72 4.71 -5.88
N GLU A 408 -19.44 3.68 -6.28
CA GLU A 408 -19.17 2.30 -5.86
C GLU A 408 -17.90 1.74 -6.48
N ASN A 409 -17.38 0.67 -5.89
CA ASN A 409 -16.25 -0.12 -6.38
C ASN A 409 -14.98 0.70 -6.62
N TYR A 410 -14.52 1.43 -5.59
CA TYR A 410 -13.25 2.17 -5.64
C TYR A 410 -12.08 1.31 -6.14
N ASP A 411 -11.41 1.78 -7.18
CA ASP A 411 -10.21 1.17 -7.79
C ASP A 411 -9.18 2.24 -8.21
N MET A 412 -8.11 1.84 -8.90
CA MET A 412 -7.08 2.76 -9.39
C MET A 412 -7.63 3.77 -10.40
N SER A 413 -8.58 3.37 -11.25
CA SER A 413 -9.20 4.23 -12.26
C SER A 413 -10.00 5.36 -11.60
N ILE A 414 -10.89 4.99 -10.66
CA ILE A 414 -11.66 5.97 -9.87
C ILE A 414 -10.68 6.84 -9.05
N GLY A 415 -9.65 6.24 -8.44
CA GLY A 415 -8.64 6.96 -7.68
C GLY A 415 -7.96 8.04 -8.52
N ARG A 416 -7.55 7.74 -9.75
CA ARG A 416 -6.97 8.71 -10.69
C ARG A 416 -7.95 9.83 -11.04
N LEU A 417 -9.18 9.48 -11.37
CA LEU A 417 -10.20 10.47 -11.73
C LEU A 417 -10.46 11.46 -10.60
N LEU A 418 -10.65 10.96 -9.37
CA LEU A 418 -10.94 11.82 -8.23
C LEU A 418 -9.75 12.70 -7.86
N THR A 419 -8.56 12.14 -7.76
CA THR A 419 -7.35 12.89 -7.38
C THR A 419 -6.86 13.88 -8.44
N ARG A 420 -7.39 13.81 -9.66
CA ARG A 420 -7.13 14.74 -10.75
C ARG A 420 -8.22 15.80 -10.91
N GLY A 421 -9.48 15.45 -10.63
CA GLY A 421 -10.63 16.27 -11.01
C GLY A 421 -11.39 16.91 -9.85
N CYS A 422 -11.17 16.55 -8.59
CA CYS A 422 -11.70 17.31 -7.45
C CYS A 422 -10.95 18.63 -7.28
N ASP A 423 -11.56 19.63 -6.66
CA ASP A 423 -10.88 20.89 -6.31
C ASP A 423 -10.15 20.75 -4.98
N VAL A 424 -10.77 20.04 -4.04
CA VAL A 424 -10.25 19.80 -2.69
C VAL A 424 -10.26 18.31 -2.37
N TRP A 425 -9.21 17.86 -1.72
CA TRP A 425 -9.09 16.50 -1.21
C TRP A 425 -9.18 16.49 0.31
N LEU A 426 -10.23 15.90 0.84
CA LEU A 426 -10.48 15.84 2.27
C LEU A 426 -9.80 14.62 2.90
N ASN A 427 -9.01 14.86 3.96
CA ASN A 427 -8.43 13.83 4.83
C ASN A 427 -8.65 14.22 6.28
N ASN A 428 -9.40 13.43 7.01
CA ASN A 428 -9.72 13.71 8.41
C ASN A 428 -9.60 12.47 9.30
N PRO A 429 -8.43 11.76 9.25
CA PRO A 429 -8.20 10.64 10.16
C PRO A 429 -8.12 11.13 11.61
N ARG A 430 -8.40 10.23 12.56
CA ARG A 430 -8.04 10.49 13.97
C ARG A 430 -6.52 10.41 14.10
N ARG A 431 -5.89 11.51 14.47
CA ARG A 431 -4.46 11.55 14.77
C ARG A 431 -4.19 10.79 16.09
N PRO A 432 -3.13 9.93 16.17
CA PRO A 432 -2.08 9.66 15.16
C PRO A 432 -2.30 8.35 14.39
N LEU A 433 -3.53 7.99 14.05
CA LEU A 433 -3.88 6.66 13.51
C LEU A 433 -3.63 6.50 12.00
N GLU A 434 -3.21 7.54 11.28
CA GLU A 434 -2.81 7.45 9.88
C GLU A 434 -1.28 7.33 9.78
N ALA A 435 -0.77 6.16 9.39
CA ALA A 435 0.67 5.95 9.26
C ALA A 435 1.32 6.89 8.24
N SER A 436 0.70 7.08 7.10
CA SER A 436 1.16 8.01 6.06
C SER A 436 -0.01 8.58 5.26
N GLY A 437 -0.79 7.72 4.61
CA GLY A 437 -1.74 8.12 3.57
C GLY A 437 -1.02 8.53 2.29
N THR A 438 -1.55 8.11 1.14
CA THR A 438 -0.96 8.44 -0.18
C THR A 438 -1.94 9.14 -1.11
N SER A 439 -3.25 9.10 -0.79
CA SER A 439 -4.28 9.72 -1.65
C SER A 439 -4.13 11.24 -1.74
N GLY A 440 -3.79 11.90 -0.63
CA GLY A 440 -3.51 13.34 -0.60
C GLY A 440 -2.26 13.72 -1.40
N MET A 441 -1.24 12.87 -1.45
CA MET A 441 -0.05 13.08 -2.30
C MET A 441 -0.41 13.04 -3.78
N LYS A 442 -1.28 12.07 -4.20
CA LYS A 442 -1.80 11.98 -5.57
C LYS A 442 -2.59 13.21 -5.96
N ALA A 443 -3.46 13.67 -5.06
CA ALA A 443 -4.24 14.89 -5.23
C ALA A 443 -3.31 16.10 -5.39
N ALA A 444 -2.34 16.27 -4.50
CA ALA A 444 -1.37 17.35 -4.56
C ALA A 444 -0.57 17.39 -5.86
N MET A 445 -0.13 16.22 -6.40
CA MET A 445 0.56 16.14 -7.71
C MET A 445 -0.29 16.63 -8.89
N ASN A 446 -1.60 16.77 -8.72
CA ASN A 446 -2.52 17.27 -9.73
C ASN A 446 -3.07 18.67 -9.41
N GLY A 447 -2.53 19.34 -8.41
CA GLY A 447 -3.00 20.67 -7.99
C GLY A 447 -4.35 20.64 -7.27
N VAL A 448 -4.84 19.47 -6.87
CA VAL A 448 -6.00 19.32 -5.99
C VAL A 448 -5.56 19.61 -4.56
N LEU A 449 -6.16 20.63 -3.93
CA LEU A 449 -5.69 21.16 -2.66
C LEU A 449 -6.13 20.27 -1.49
N ASN A 450 -5.18 19.90 -0.63
CA ASN A 450 -5.49 19.11 0.56
C ASN A 450 -6.15 19.98 1.64
N LEU A 451 -7.26 19.47 2.19
CA LEU A 451 -7.89 19.93 3.42
C LEU A 451 -7.81 18.75 4.40
N SER A 452 -6.85 18.80 5.33
CA SER A 452 -6.48 17.60 6.09
C SER A 452 -6.11 17.89 7.52
N VAL A 453 -6.46 16.96 8.41
CA VAL A 453 -5.85 16.87 9.75
C VAL A 453 -4.34 16.67 9.59
N LEU A 454 -3.56 17.23 10.52
CA LEU A 454 -2.09 17.09 10.57
C LEU A 454 -1.71 15.69 11.06
N ASP A 455 -1.98 14.68 10.23
CA ASP A 455 -1.64 13.28 10.48
C ASP A 455 -0.97 12.65 9.24
N GLY A 456 -0.32 11.52 9.43
CA GLY A 456 0.42 10.83 8.37
C GLY A 456 1.51 11.72 7.74
N TRP A 457 1.47 11.89 6.42
CA TRP A 457 2.44 12.68 5.64
C TRP A 457 2.22 14.20 5.72
N TRP A 458 0.98 14.63 6.04
CA TRP A 458 0.58 16.04 5.90
C TRP A 458 1.34 17.00 6.81
N PRO A 459 1.75 16.67 8.06
CA PRO A 459 2.61 17.52 8.87
C PRO A 459 3.93 17.90 8.19
N GLU A 460 4.45 17.04 7.33
CA GLU A 460 5.69 17.28 6.59
C GLU A 460 5.47 18.19 5.37
N GLY A 461 4.28 18.13 4.74
CA GLY A 461 3.98 18.85 3.49
C GLY A 461 3.23 20.16 3.67
N CYS A 462 2.47 20.32 4.74
CA CYS A 462 1.51 21.41 4.91
C CYS A 462 2.17 22.77 5.13
N ALA A 463 1.91 23.71 4.22
CA ALA A 463 2.03 25.14 4.45
C ALA A 463 0.62 25.73 4.34
N HIS A 464 -0.04 25.95 5.52
CA HIS A 464 -1.44 26.33 5.62
C HIS A 464 -1.73 27.63 4.83
N GLY A 465 -2.75 27.58 3.97
CA GLY A 465 -3.14 28.70 3.10
C GLY A 465 -2.18 28.98 1.94
N VAL A 466 -1.13 28.17 1.76
CA VAL A 466 -0.13 28.26 0.69
C VAL A 466 -0.22 27.09 -0.29
N ASN A 467 -0.29 25.83 0.21
CA ASN A 467 -0.36 24.63 -0.63
C ASN A 467 -1.52 23.68 -0.24
N GLY A 468 -2.39 24.14 0.64
CA GLY A 468 -3.52 23.42 1.20
C GLY A 468 -3.86 23.96 2.58
N TRP A 469 -4.69 23.24 3.32
CA TRP A 469 -5.16 23.66 4.64
C TRP A 469 -5.04 22.56 5.67
N GLN A 470 -4.70 22.93 6.90
CA GLN A 470 -4.76 22.05 8.05
C GLN A 470 -6.12 22.13 8.76
N ILE A 471 -6.53 21.03 9.38
CA ILE A 471 -7.68 20.90 10.27
C ILE A 471 -7.17 20.64 11.68
N GLY A 472 -7.72 21.31 12.69
CA GLY A 472 -7.55 20.97 14.10
C GLY A 472 -6.20 21.23 14.74
N GLY A 473 -5.26 21.90 14.02
CA GLY A 473 -3.97 22.34 14.60
C GLY A 473 -3.07 21.23 15.15
N GLY A 474 -3.32 19.96 14.77
CA GLY A 474 -2.56 18.81 15.27
C GLY A 474 -3.02 18.33 16.66
N TYR A 475 -4.25 18.65 17.07
CA TYR A 475 -4.80 18.17 18.33
C TYR A 475 -4.77 16.63 18.42
N GLU A 476 -4.27 16.14 19.53
CA GLU A 476 -4.16 14.72 19.86
C GLU A 476 -4.53 14.55 21.34
N PRO A 477 -5.53 13.73 21.68
CA PRO A 477 -5.88 13.44 23.06
C PRO A 477 -4.80 12.58 23.73
N GLU A 478 -4.71 12.61 25.06
CA GLU A 478 -3.71 11.83 25.81
C GLU A 478 -3.95 10.32 25.75
N GLY A 479 -5.19 9.89 25.51
CA GLY A 479 -5.59 8.47 25.43
C GLY A 479 -6.41 8.16 24.20
N GLN A 480 -6.94 6.93 24.18
CA GLN A 480 -7.72 6.37 23.06
C GLN A 480 -9.09 5.83 23.55
N THR A 481 -9.64 6.43 24.59
CA THR A 481 -10.98 6.06 25.09
C THR A 481 -12.07 6.56 24.12
N PRO A 482 -13.28 5.96 24.13
CA PRO A 482 -14.40 6.46 23.34
C PRO A 482 -14.74 7.93 23.58
N ALA A 483 -14.61 8.41 24.83
CA ALA A 483 -14.87 9.81 25.17
C ALA A 483 -13.81 10.76 24.56
N GLU A 484 -12.55 10.36 24.56
CA GLU A 484 -11.45 11.11 23.94
C GLU A 484 -11.58 11.12 22.42
N HIS A 485 -11.98 9.99 21.81
CA HIS A 485 -12.30 9.94 20.38
C HIS A 485 -13.45 10.89 20.03
N GLU A 486 -14.51 10.95 20.82
CA GLU A 486 -15.62 11.87 20.57
C GLU A 486 -15.18 13.33 20.73
N ALA A 487 -14.39 13.65 21.76
CA ALA A 487 -13.86 15.00 21.94
C ALA A 487 -12.98 15.42 20.75
N GLN A 488 -12.14 14.52 20.23
CA GLN A 488 -11.33 14.77 19.04
C GLN A 488 -12.20 14.95 17.79
N ASP A 489 -13.24 14.14 17.61
CA ASP A 489 -14.16 14.25 16.50
C ASP A 489 -14.88 15.61 16.50
N GLN A 490 -15.34 16.08 17.67
CA GLN A 490 -15.99 17.40 17.81
C GLN A 490 -15.01 18.55 17.53
N HIS A 491 -13.79 18.46 18.06
CA HIS A 491 -12.76 19.46 17.83
C HIS A 491 -12.40 19.59 16.33
N ASP A 492 -12.09 18.45 15.68
CA ASP A 492 -11.70 18.43 14.27
C ASP A 492 -12.86 18.80 13.35
N MET A 493 -14.10 18.38 13.68
CA MET A 493 -15.30 18.76 12.93
C MET A 493 -15.51 20.28 12.97
N GLN A 494 -15.40 20.90 14.15
CA GLN A 494 -15.53 22.36 14.27
C GLN A 494 -14.45 23.06 13.45
N ALA A 495 -13.19 22.64 13.57
CA ALA A 495 -12.06 23.20 12.82
C ALA A 495 -12.23 23.01 11.30
N LEU A 496 -12.73 21.85 10.85
CA LEU A 496 -13.05 21.58 9.45
C LEU A 496 -14.00 22.63 8.88
N TYR A 497 -15.13 22.86 9.57
CA TYR A 497 -16.11 23.85 9.10
C TYR A 497 -15.58 25.27 9.15
N ASP A 498 -14.80 25.62 10.16
CA ASP A 498 -14.24 26.97 10.28
C ASP A 498 -13.26 27.28 9.13
N VAL A 499 -12.42 26.30 8.76
CA VAL A 499 -11.52 26.45 7.60
C VAL A 499 -12.31 26.43 6.29
N LEU A 500 -13.30 25.55 6.15
CA LEU A 500 -14.14 25.48 4.97
C LEU A 500 -14.86 26.82 4.72
N ASP A 501 -15.47 27.40 5.75
CA ASP A 501 -16.30 28.60 5.64
C ASP A 501 -15.49 29.88 5.50
N ARG A 502 -14.35 29.99 6.21
CA ARG A 502 -13.55 31.23 6.27
C ARG A 502 -12.46 31.31 5.22
N GLU A 503 -11.98 30.15 4.71
CA GLU A 503 -10.84 30.12 3.82
C GLU A 503 -11.12 29.41 2.50
N VAL A 504 -11.56 28.15 2.51
CA VAL A 504 -11.67 27.32 1.29
C VAL A 504 -12.70 27.91 0.34
N VAL A 505 -13.96 28.06 0.80
CA VAL A 505 -15.07 28.58 -0.02
C VAL A 505 -14.80 30.01 -0.52
N PRO A 506 -14.39 30.96 0.33
CA PRO A 506 -14.08 32.32 -0.16
C PRO A 506 -12.93 32.35 -1.16
N THR A 507 -11.86 31.59 -0.93
CA THR A 507 -10.73 31.56 -1.87
C THR A 507 -11.13 30.99 -3.23
N PHE A 508 -11.94 29.90 -3.25
CA PHE A 508 -12.38 29.29 -4.50
C PHE A 508 -13.24 30.24 -5.34
N TYR A 509 -14.21 30.93 -4.73
CA TYR A 509 -15.16 31.76 -5.45
C TYR A 509 -14.70 33.19 -5.70
N ALA A 510 -13.87 33.77 -4.81
CA ALA A 510 -13.52 35.19 -4.86
C ALA A 510 -12.06 35.48 -5.21
N ASP A 511 -11.11 34.50 -5.06
CA ASP A 511 -9.69 34.73 -5.30
C ASP A 511 -9.05 33.65 -6.17
N ARG A 512 -9.39 33.67 -7.45
CA ARG A 512 -8.87 32.75 -8.45
C ARG A 512 -7.34 32.76 -8.56
N ALA A 513 -6.72 33.92 -8.41
CA ALA A 513 -5.27 34.06 -8.53
C ALA A 513 -4.55 33.33 -7.39
N ARG A 514 -5.03 33.52 -6.16
CA ARG A 514 -4.54 32.78 -4.99
C ARG A 514 -4.76 31.28 -5.12
N TRP A 515 -5.93 30.84 -5.59
CA TRP A 515 -6.22 29.42 -5.81
C TRP A 515 -5.21 28.78 -6.76
N ILE A 516 -4.93 29.41 -7.91
CA ILE A 516 -3.95 28.94 -8.89
C ILE A 516 -2.53 28.89 -8.28
N ALA A 517 -2.15 29.92 -7.50
CA ALA A 517 -0.85 29.95 -6.82
C ALA A 517 -0.72 28.78 -5.83
N MET A 518 -1.77 28.48 -5.06
CA MET A 518 -1.83 27.34 -4.15
C MET A 518 -1.72 25.99 -4.90
N MET A 519 -2.41 25.85 -6.03
CA MET A 519 -2.32 24.66 -6.88
C MET A 519 -0.87 24.40 -7.31
N ARG A 520 -0.16 25.42 -7.79
CA ARG A 520 1.24 25.31 -8.21
C ARG A 520 2.15 24.92 -7.05
N ALA A 521 1.99 25.58 -5.89
CA ALA A 521 2.75 25.25 -4.69
C ALA A 521 2.50 23.82 -4.20
N SER A 522 1.26 23.33 -4.33
CA SER A 522 0.88 21.96 -4.00
C SER A 522 1.57 20.93 -4.93
N VAL A 523 1.58 21.20 -6.24
CA VAL A 523 2.25 20.32 -7.23
C VAL A 523 3.75 20.30 -6.96
N GLU A 524 4.40 21.45 -6.85
CA GLU A 524 5.84 21.55 -6.60
C GLU A 524 6.25 20.80 -5.33
N MET A 525 5.54 21.00 -4.23
CA MET A 525 5.77 20.28 -2.98
C MET A 525 5.65 18.75 -3.17
N ALA A 526 4.62 18.28 -3.88
CA ALA A 526 4.37 16.86 -4.08
C ALA A 526 5.42 16.21 -4.98
N GLU A 527 5.80 16.83 -6.11
CA GLU A 527 6.81 16.32 -7.03
C GLU A 527 8.18 16.17 -6.36
N VAL A 528 8.59 17.18 -5.60
CA VAL A 528 9.92 17.21 -4.95
C VAL A 528 9.99 16.26 -3.75
N ARG A 529 8.97 16.28 -2.88
CA ARG A 529 9.05 15.63 -1.57
C ARG A 529 8.31 14.32 -1.46
N PHE A 530 7.28 14.08 -2.29
CA PHE A 530 6.36 12.95 -2.12
C PHE A 530 6.23 12.09 -3.39
N SER A 531 7.25 12.11 -4.27
CA SER A 531 7.35 11.14 -5.36
C SER A 531 7.91 9.80 -4.86
N SER A 532 7.41 8.69 -5.41
CA SER A 532 7.98 7.38 -5.12
C SER A 532 9.37 7.19 -5.73
N HIS A 533 9.76 8.00 -6.72
CA HIS A 533 11.15 8.06 -7.18
C HIS A 533 12.10 8.44 -6.03
N ARG A 534 11.80 9.54 -5.30
CA ARG A 534 12.57 9.95 -4.12
C ARG A 534 12.56 8.84 -3.04
N MET A 535 11.38 8.27 -2.74
CA MET A 535 11.23 7.22 -1.73
C MET A 535 12.11 6.00 -2.04
N VAL A 536 12.06 5.49 -3.26
CA VAL A 536 12.85 4.31 -3.65
C VAL A 536 14.34 4.63 -3.69
N GLN A 537 14.75 5.82 -4.12
CA GLN A 537 16.15 6.27 -4.01
C GLN A 537 16.63 6.26 -2.55
N GLN A 538 15.79 6.72 -1.61
CA GLN A 538 16.12 6.64 -0.18
C GLN A 538 16.21 5.21 0.32
N TYR A 539 15.39 4.28 -0.18
CA TYR A 539 15.58 2.86 0.14
C TYR A 539 16.99 2.39 -0.24
N PHE A 540 17.48 2.73 -1.42
CA PHE A 540 18.83 2.32 -1.86
C PHE A 540 19.97 3.04 -1.13
N THR A 541 19.79 4.31 -0.75
CA THR A 541 20.85 5.12 -0.11
C THR A 541 20.90 5.00 1.41
N GLU A 542 19.77 4.67 2.05
CA GLU A 542 19.63 4.68 3.51
C GLU A 542 19.30 3.29 4.07
N LEU A 543 18.26 2.60 3.50
CA LEU A 543 17.75 1.35 4.04
C LEU A 543 18.56 0.13 3.57
N TYR A 544 18.88 0.04 2.26
CA TYR A 544 19.59 -1.11 1.67
C TYR A 544 21.10 -1.02 1.81
N ARG A 545 21.65 0.14 2.15
CA ARG A 545 23.08 0.32 2.32
C ARG A 545 23.65 -0.69 3.33
N MET A 546 24.68 -1.43 2.90
CA MET A 546 25.44 -2.32 3.78
C MET A 546 26.42 -1.49 4.58
N ASP A 547 26.49 -1.70 5.89
CA ASP A 547 27.55 -1.13 6.70
C ASP A 547 28.87 -1.82 6.35
N ALA A 548 29.96 -1.04 6.31
CA ALA A 548 31.25 -1.57 5.88
C ALA A 548 31.77 -2.71 6.79
N GLU A 549 31.26 -2.78 8.03
CA GLU A 549 31.59 -3.80 9.03
C GLU A 549 30.75 -5.08 8.89
N LEU A 550 29.65 -5.06 8.14
CA LEU A 550 28.71 -6.18 7.98
C LEU A 550 28.84 -6.88 6.61
N ARG A 551 29.95 -6.72 5.90
CA ARG A 551 30.17 -7.50 4.68
C ARG A 551 30.29 -8.97 5.04
N PRO A 552 29.38 -9.85 4.55
CA PRO A 552 29.50 -11.27 4.84
C PRO A 552 30.83 -11.78 4.29
N THR A 553 31.66 -12.35 5.17
CA THR A 553 32.91 -13.02 4.81
C THR A 553 32.68 -14.40 4.20
N VAL A 554 31.43 -14.80 4.03
CA VAL A 554 31.04 -16.10 3.49
C VAL A 554 30.58 -15.91 2.06
N SER A 555 31.37 -16.41 1.10
CA SER A 555 30.86 -16.67 -0.24
C SER A 555 29.82 -17.80 -0.12
N VAL A 556 28.55 -17.47 -0.34
CA VAL A 556 27.53 -18.52 -0.50
C VAL A 556 27.80 -19.15 -1.86
N ASP A 557 28.49 -20.29 -1.86
CA ASP A 557 28.57 -21.14 -3.04
C ASP A 557 27.12 -21.50 -3.43
N ALA A 558 26.70 -21.04 -4.60
CA ALA A 558 25.40 -21.39 -5.14
C ALA A 558 25.30 -22.92 -5.17
N PRO A 559 24.23 -23.52 -4.61
CA PRO A 559 24.05 -24.97 -4.73
C PRO A 559 24.03 -25.32 -6.22
N ALA A 560 24.73 -26.37 -6.60
CA ALA A 560 24.77 -26.88 -7.97
C ALA A 560 23.33 -26.99 -8.50
N PRO A 561 23.05 -26.62 -9.75
CA PRO A 561 21.69 -26.62 -10.30
C PRO A 561 21.12 -28.04 -10.21
N GLY A 562 20.17 -28.22 -9.29
CA GLY A 562 19.37 -29.41 -9.19
C GLY A 562 18.63 -29.62 -10.50
N MET A 563 18.82 -30.78 -11.06
CA MET A 563 18.28 -31.37 -12.30
C MET A 563 17.01 -30.68 -12.80
N VAL A 564 17.16 -29.88 -13.85
CA VAL A 564 16.04 -29.40 -14.66
C VAL A 564 15.51 -30.60 -15.43
N VAL A 565 14.39 -31.17 -15.03
CA VAL A 565 13.64 -32.11 -15.84
C VAL A 565 13.02 -31.30 -16.97
N ARG A 566 13.69 -31.26 -18.12
CA ARG A 566 13.09 -30.81 -19.38
C ARG A 566 12.04 -31.86 -19.76
N GLY A 567 10.77 -31.47 -19.81
CA GLY A 567 9.72 -32.25 -20.41
C GLY A 567 10.07 -32.47 -21.89
N GLY A 568 10.37 -33.71 -22.26
CA GLY A 568 10.59 -34.10 -23.63
C GLY A 568 9.26 -34.04 -24.38
N ALA A 569 9.24 -33.29 -25.47
CA ALA A 569 8.23 -33.45 -26.51
C ALA A 569 8.51 -34.74 -27.25
N GLU A 570 7.66 -35.75 -27.09
CA GLU A 570 7.63 -36.91 -27.97
C GLU A 570 7.04 -36.47 -29.31
N GLY A 571 7.88 -36.51 -30.35
CA GLY A 571 7.47 -36.34 -31.73
C GLY A 571 6.82 -37.66 -32.23
N GLU A 572 5.55 -37.61 -32.60
CA GLU A 572 4.93 -38.62 -33.43
C GLU A 572 5.33 -38.41 -34.90
N GLU A 573 6.15 -39.33 -35.42
CA GLU A 573 6.31 -39.54 -36.87
C GLU A 573 5.04 -40.17 -37.44
N THR A 574 4.29 -39.39 -38.21
CA THR A 574 3.22 -39.96 -39.06
C THR A 574 3.83 -40.39 -40.38
N ARG A 575 3.93 -41.69 -40.59
CA ARG A 575 4.18 -42.29 -41.91
C ARG A 575 2.91 -42.28 -42.76
N ALA A 576 3.09 -41.82 -43.98
CA ALA A 576 2.05 -41.86 -45.01
C ALA A 576 1.59 -43.26 -45.37
N LEU A 577 0.32 -43.40 -45.59
CA LEU A 577 -0.34 -44.01 -46.77
C LEU A 577 -1.72 -43.35 -46.89
#